data_d3a9b82baaf5b75edef4b04a9d36713f
#
_entry.id   d3a9b82baaf5b75edef4b04a9d36713f
#
_cell.length_a   1.000
_cell.length_b   1.000
_cell.length_c   1.000
_cell.angle_alpha   90.00
_cell.angle_beta   90.00
_cell.angle_gamma   90.00
#
_symmetry.space_group_name_H-M   'P 1'
#
loop_
_entity.id
_entity.type
_entity.pdbx_description
1 polymer ?
#
loop_
_entity_poly.entity_id
_entity_poly.type
_entity_poly.pdbx_seq_one_letter_code
_entity_poly.pdbx_strand_id
1 'polypeptide(L)'
;MGQLSELGSRSVDAAPWQVVGYGTQEAVNGPGGQTHPGGGVRMKAPVDFNALNKAWVRLSMIEPQGNGGACYGDSGGPNFVEIGGELVLAATTITGDTPCYATNVVYRMDTTSARTFLASYVDLP
;
A
#
# COMPACT_ATOMS: atom_id res chain seq x y z
N MET A 1 -7.14 0.70 -20.38
CA MET A 1 -6.05 0.05 -19.65
C MET A 1 -5.83 0.75 -18.32
N GLY A 2 -5.31 0.06 -17.33
CA GLY A 2 -5.04 0.67 -16.03
C GLY A 2 -3.75 1.46 -16.04
N GLN A 3 -3.71 2.59 -15.32
CA GLN A 3 -2.59 3.52 -15.28
C GLN A 3 -1.25 2.85 -14.88
N LEU A 4 -1.26 1.93 -13.91
CA LEU A 4 -0.07 1.20 -13.51
C LEU A 4 0.45 0.24 -14.59
N SER A 5 -0.45 -0.36 -15.36
CA SER A 5 -0.08 -1.24 -16.48
C SER A 5 0.52 -0.46 -17.65
N GLU A 6 0.06 0.78 -17.87
CA GLU A 6 0.56 1.64 -18.95
C GLU A 6 1.97 2.15 -18.67
N LEU A 7 2.32 2.35 -17.41
CA LEU A 7 3.66 2.79 -17.01
C LEU A 7 4.73 1.70 -17.22
N GLY A 8 4.33 0.43 -17.28
CA GLY A 8 5.24 -0.70 -17.30
C GLY A 8 5.94 -0.95 -15.97
N SER A 9 6.45 -2.16 -15.77
CA SER A 9 7.02 -2.58 -14.49
C SER A 9 8.19 -1.71 -14.02
N ARG A 10 9.06 -1.26 -14.94
CA ARG A 10 10.24 -0.46 -14.58
C ARG A 10 9.89 0.92 -14.05
N SER A 11 8.88 1.58 -14.62
CA SER A 11 8.46 2.91 -14.16
C SER A 11 7.77 2.84 -12.80
N VAL A 12 7.01 1.79 -12.56
CA VAL A 12 6.34 1.55 -11.27
C VAL A 12 7.35 1.14 -10.21
N ASP A 13 8.36 0.34 -10.57
CA ASP A 13 9.44 -0.09 -9.68
C ASP A 13 10.31 1.10 -9.21
N ALA A 14 10.60 2.02 -10.11
CA ALA A 14 11.42 3.20 -9.80
C ALA A 14 10.63 4.34 -9.14
N ALA A 15 9.29 4.31 -9.14
CA ALA A 15 8.47 5.37 -8.58
C ALA A 15 8.43 5.30 -7.04
N PRO A 16 8.45 6.44 -6.34
CA PRO A 16 8.24 6.47 -4.89
C PRO A 16 6.81 6.04 -4.54
N TRP A 17 6.69 5.08 -3.63
CA TRP A 17 5.43 4.66 -3.06
C TRP A 17 5.32 5.06 -1.60
N GLN A 18 4.11 5.37 -1.14
CA GLN A 18 3.84 5.59 0.26
C GLN A 18 2.46 5.06 0.66
N VAL A 19 2.39 4.52 1.87
CA VAL A 19 1.14 4.14 2.52
C VAL A 19 0.78 5.18 3.58
N VAL A 20 -0.51 5.43 3.75
CA VAL A 20 -1.03 6.30 4.82
C VAL A 20 -2.13 5.56 5.57
N GLY A 21 -2.11 5.64 6.89
CA GLY A 21 -3.10 4.96 7.70
C GLY A 21 -3.14 5.39 9.16
N TYR A 22 -4.00 4.73 9.91
CA TYR A 22 -4.24 4.92 11.35
C TYR A 22 -4.04 3.62 12.13
N GLY A 23 -3.51 2.59 11.47
CA GLY A 23 -3.35 1.25 12.02
C GLY A 23 -2.27 1.16 13.10
N THR A 24 -2.12 -0.05 13.62
CA THR A 24 -1.11 -0.37 14.63
C THR A 24 0.29 -0.40 14.02
N GLN A 25 1.29 -0.38 14.88
CA GLN A 25 2.68 -0.58 14.52
C GLN A 25 2.99 -2.08 14.33
N GLU A 26 4.18 -2.39 13.87
CA GLU A 26 4.70 -3.74 13.76
C GLU A 26 4.70 -4.50 15.09
N ALA A 27 4.81 -5.82 15.00
CA ALA A 27 4.79 -6.68 16.17
C ALA A 27 5.99 -6.42 17.11
N VAL A 28 5.68 -6.34 18.38
CA VAL A 28 6.68 -6.33 19.47
C VAL A 28 6.57 -7.64 20.25
N ASN A 29 7.68 -8.33 20.41
CA ASN A 29 7.75 -9.57 21.17
C ASN A 29 7.82 -9.28 22.68
N GLY A 30 6.97 -9.94 23.45
CA GLY A 30 6.93 -9.82 24.91
C GLY A 30 6.66 -11.17 25.60
N PRO A 31 6.66 -11.19 26.95
CA PRO A 31 6.43 -12.43 27.72
C PRO A 31 5.08 -13.10 27.44
N GLY A 32 4.09 -12.34 26.95
CA GLY A 32 2.76 -12.84 26.58
C GLY A 32 2.58 -13.14 25.09
N GLY A 33 3.66 -13.12 24.30
CA GLY A 33 3.63 -13.26 22.84
C GLY A 33 3.76 -11.92 22.10
N GLN A 34 3.41 -11.92 20.82
CA GLN A 34 3.46 -10.72 19.99
C GLN A 34 2.29 -9.78 20.29
N THR A 35 2.59 -8.50 20.36
CA THR A 35 1.59 -7.42 20.42
C THR A 35 1.86 -6.43 19.29
N HIS A 36 0.82 -5.75 18.84
CA HIS A 36 0.92 -4.69 17.84
C HIS A 36 0.52 -3.36 18.50
N PRO A 37 1.49 -2.59 18.98
CA PRO A 37 1.22 -1.32 19.66
C PRO A 37 0.78 -0.22 18.70
N GLY A 38 0.38 0.92 19.25
CA GLY A 38 0.04 2.12 18.48
C GLY A 38 -1.36 2.07 17.86
N GLY A 39 -1.55 2.89 16.84
CA GLY A 39 -2.83 3.07 16.17
C GLY A 39 -3.57 4.33 16.59
N GLY A 40 -4.55 4.75 15.77
CA GLY A 40 -5.38 5.93 16.01
C GLY A 40 -4.74 7.27 15.64
N VAL A 41 -3.47 7.30 15.30
CA VAL A 41 -2.77 8.49 14.79
C VAL A 41 -2.48 8.32 13.31
N ARG A 42 -2.77 9.35 12.52
CA ARG A 42 -2.46 9.33 11.10
C ARG A 42 -0.95 9.33 10.88
N MET A 43 -0.47 8.29 10.25
CA MET A 43 0.94 8.12 9.91
C MET A 43 1.09 7.82 8.42
N LYS A 44 2.29 8.04 7.91
CA LYS A 44 2.69 7.63 6.56
C LYS A 44 4.05 6.94 6.62
N ALA A 45 4.27 6.02 5.69
CA ALA A 45 5.54 5.35 5.52
C ALA A 45 5.89 5.19 4.05
N PRO A 46 7.19 5.30 3.67
CA PRO A 46 7.65 4.87 2.37
C PRO A 46 7.57 3.35 2.28
N VAL A 47 7.28 2.85 1.09
CA VAL A 47 7.28 1.43 0.76
C VAL A 47 7.87 1.26 -0.63
N ASP A 48 8.51 0.13 -0.89
CA ASP A 48 9.08 -0.16 -2.21
C ASP A 48 8.16 -1.05 -3.02
N PHE A 49 8.14 -0.83 -4.32
CA PHE A 49 7.47 -1.74 -5.25
C PHE A 49 8.18 -3.10 -5.26
N ASN A 50 7.40 -4.17 -5.25
CA ASN A 50 7.92 -5.53 -5.33
C ASN A 50 7.38 -6.27 -6.56
N ALA A 51 6.06 -6.27 -6.77
CA ALA A 51 5.46 -6.96 -7.91
C ALA A 51 4.11 -6.38 -8.31
N LEU A 52 3.84 -6.38 -9.62
CA LEU A 52 2.55 -6.00 -10.22
C LEU A 52 1.83 -7.24 -10.76
N ASN A 53 0.63 -7.48 -10.27
CA ASN A 53 -0.27 -8.52 -10.74
C ASN A 53 -1.51 -7.92 -11.41
N LYS A 54 -2.40 -8.76 -11.93
CA LYS A 54 -3.63 -8.29 -12.58
C LYS A 54 -4.54 -7.46 -11.67
N ALA A 55 -4.65 -7.83 -10.41
CA ALA A 55 -5.55 -7.18 -9.44
C ALA A 55 -4.83 -6.53 -8.27
N TRP A 56 -3.57 -6.88 -8.00
CA TRP A 56 -2.82 -6.40 -6.85
C TRP A 56 -1.42 -5.90 -7.17
N VAL A 57 -0.92 -5.08 -6.26
CA VAL A 57 0.49 -4.75 -6.15
C VAL A 57 1.00 -5.34 -4.83
N ARG A 58 2.20 -5.88 -4.86
CA ARG A 58 2.98 -6.20 -3.66
C ARG A 58 3.95 -5.07 -3.41
N LEU A 59 3.97 -4.60 -2.18
CA LEU A 59 4.89 -3.57 -1.71
C LEU A 59 5.76 -4.16 -0.59
N SER A 60 7.02 -3.77 -0.56
CA SER A 60 7.97 -4.15 0.49
C SER A 60 7.91 -3.16 1.63
N MET A 61 7.85 -3.68 2.87
CA MET A 61 7.85 -2.91 4.10
C MET A 61 9.14 -3.11 4.91
N ILE A 62 10.20 -3.62 4.29
CA ILE A 62 11.42 -4.03 5.00
C ILE A 62 12.16 -2.81 5.55
N GLU A 63 12.14 -2.63 6.88
CA GLU A 63 12.69 -1.49 7.59
C GLU A 63 14.19 -1.27 7.33
N PRO A 64 15.07 -2.29 7.30
CA PRO A 64 16.49 -2.11 6.94
C PRO A 64 16.73 -1.51 5.54
N GLN A 65 15.73 -1.52 4.67
CA GLN A 65 15.77 -0.86 3.35
C GLN A 65 15.26 0.59 3.39
N GLY A 66 14.94 1.12 4.57
CA GLY A 66 14.38 2.46 4.75
C GLY A 66 12.87 2.53 4.63
N ASN A 67 12.20 1.39 4.56
CA ASN A 67 10.74 1.30 4.44
C ASN A 67 10.05 1.22 5.80
N GLY A 68 8.81 1.68 5.82
CA GLY A 68 7.82 1.30 6.81
C GLY A 68 6.70 0.57 6.11
N GLY A 69 5.48 0.63 6.63
CA GLY A 69 4.39 -0.08 5.98
C GLY A 69 3.03 0.08 6.63
N ALA A 70 2.17 -0.87 6.31
CA ALA A 70 0.82 -0.98 6.84
C ALA A 70 0.71 -2.14 7.82
N CYS A 71 -0.19 -2.04 8.79
CA CYS A 71 -0.45 -3.08 9.76
C CYS A 71 -1.96 -3.19 10.04
N TYR A 72 -2.34 -3.81 11.15
CA TYR A 72 -3.74 -4.01 11.54
C TYR A 72 -4.46 -2.68 11.75
N GLY A 73 -5.60 -2.50 11.07
CA GLY A 73 -6.38 -1.28 11.07
C GLY A 73 -6.09 -0.35 9.89
N ASP A 74 -5.11 -0.67 9.03
CA ASP A 74 -4.83 0.05 7.79
C ASP A 74 -5.60 -0.50 6.58
N SER A 75 -6.32 -1.61 6.74
CA SER A 75 -7.14 -2.22 5.67
C SER A 75 -8.12 -1.21 5.09
N GLY A 76 -8.18 -1.14 3.76
CA GLY A 76 -8.99 -0.14 3.04
C GLY A 76 -8.29 1.22 2.89
N GLY A 77 -7.18 1.44 3.57
CA GLY A 77 -6.42 2.69 3.52
C GLY A 77 -5.64 2.88 2.21
N PRO A 78 -5.25 4.13 1.92
CA PRO A 78 -4.66 4.50 0.64
C PRO A 78 -3.18 4.14 0.52
N ASN A 79 -2.82 3.69 -0.68
CA ASN A 79 -1.43 3.60 -1.13
C ASN A 79 -1.26 4.49 -2.35
N PHE A 80 -0.31 5.40 -2.25
CA PHE A 80 -0.02 6.37 -3.28
C PHE A 80 1.26 6.00 -4.02
N VAL A 81 1.30 6.33 -5.30
CA VAL A 81 2.52 6.32 -6.11
C VAL A 81 2.75 7.72 -6.66
N GLU A 82 3.99 8.15 -6.72
CA GLU A 82 4.35 9.42 -7.34
C GLU A 82 4.59 9.22 -8.84
N ILE A 83 3.79 9.89 -9.65
CA ILE A 83 3.86 9.84 -11.11
C ILE A 83 3.93 11.27 -11.63
N GLY A 84 5.01 11.59 -12.35
CA GLY A 84 5.19 12.93 -12.92
C GLY A 84 5.21 14.06 -11.90
N GLY A 85 5.63 13.79 -10.65
CA GLY A 85 5.65 14.75 -9.55
C GLY A 85 4.30 14.88 -8.81
N GLU A 86 3.31 14.07 -9.15
CA GLU A 86 2.01 14.05 -8.50
C GLU A 86 1.79 12.74 -7.72
N LEU A 87 1.19 12.86 -6.53
CA LEU A 87 0.75 11.70 -5.76
C LEU A 87 -0.59 11.20 -6.29
N VAL A 88 -0.57 9.99 -6.83
CA VAL A 88 -1.75 9.31 -7.37
C VAL A 88 -2.18 8.21 -6.41
N LEU A 89 -3.48 8.20 -6.03
CA LEU A 89 -4.06 7.08 -5.30
C LEU A 89 -4.12 5.86 -6.24
N ALA A 90 -3.23 4.92 -6.03
CA ALA A 90 -3.04 3.79 -6.93
C ALA A 90 -3.69 2.50 -6.44
N ALA A 91 -3.76 2.32 -5.12
CA ALA A 91 -4.24 1.08 -4.54
C ALA A 91 -4.74 1.27 -3.11
N THR A 92 -5.45 0.25 -2.61
CA THR A 92 -5.95 0.19 -1.22
C THR A 92 -5.40 -1.05 -0.51
N THR A 93 -5.01 -0.89 0.75
CA THR A 93 -4.45 -1.98 1.57
C THR A 93 -5.46 -3.10 1.77
N ILE A 94 -5.04 -4.35 1.52
CA ILE A 94 -5.86 -5.54 1.74
C ILE A 94 -5.31 -6.38 2.89
N THR A 95 -4.04 -6.78 2.78
CA THR A 95 -3.41 -7.73 3.69
C THR A 95 -1.89 -7.59 3.66
N GLY A 96 -1.21 -8.33 4.51
CA GLY A 96 0.25 -8.39 4.57
C GLY A 96 0.69 -9.58 5.40
N ASP A 97 1.96 -9.60 5.79
CA ASP A 97 2.48 -10.59 6.72
C ASP A 97 2.02 -10.31 8.15
N THR A 98 1.82 -11.36 8.91
CA THR A 98 1.26 -11.29 10.28
C THR A 98 2.02 -10.35 11.22
N PRO A 99 3.37 -10.33 11.25
CA PRO A 99 4.11 -9.39 12.10
C PRO A 99 4.21 -7.96 11.55
N CYS A 100 3.73 -7.69 10.33
CA CYS A 100 3.83 -6.39 9.64
C CYS A 100 5.29 -5.95 9.38
N TYR A 101 6.17 -6.89 8.99
CA TYR A 101 7.59 -6.59 8.81
C TYR A 101 8.04 -6.51 7.34
N ALA A 102 7.37 -7.22 6.44
CA ALA A 102 7.92 -7.46 5.12
C ALA A 102 7.01 -7.07 3.95
N THR A 103 5.74 -7.42 3.99
CA THR A 103 4.89 -7.36 2.81
C THR A 103 3.57 -6.67 3.06
N ASN A 104 3.24 -5.69 2.22
CA ASN A 104 1.91 -5.11 2.08
C ASN A 104 1.34 -5.54 0.72
N VAL A 105 0.14 -6.13 0.71
CA VAL A 105 -0.59 -6.48 -0.51
C VAL A 105 -1.75 -5.51 -0.65
N VAL A 106 -1.80 -4.84 -1.79
CA VAL A 106 -2.75 -3.76 -2.04
C VAL A 106 -3.55 -4.02 -3.30
N TYR A 107 -4.85 -3.71 -3.27
CA TYR A 107 -5.75 -3.88 -4.41
C TYR A 107 -5.63 -2.68 -5.35
N ARG A 108 -5.43 -2.97 -6.63
CA ARG A 108 -5.29 -1.96 -7.68
C ARG A 108 -6.59 -1.20 -7.93
N MET A 109 -6.52 0.12 -7.87
CA MET A 109 -7.65 1.01 -8.17
C MET A 109 -7.74 1.40 -9.65
N ASP A 110 -6.71 1.09 -10.44
CA ASP A 110 -6.61 1.44 -11.86
C ASP A 110 -7.18 0.39 -12.81
N THR A 111 -7.61 -0.77 -12.30
CA THR A 111 -8.21 -1.82 -13.13
C THR A 111 -9.59 -1.42 -13.65
N THR A 112 -10.00 -1.96 -14.80
CA THR A 112 -11.34 -1.71 -15.36
C THR A 112 -12.45 -2.01 -14.34
N SER A 113 -12.34 -3.12 -13.60
CA SER A 113 -13.32 -3.51 -12.58
C SER A 113 -13.42 -2.49 -11.45
N ALA A 114 -12.27 -2.05 -10.89
CA ALA A 114 -12.24 -1.05 -9.84
C ALA A 114 -12.77 0.30 -10.34
N ARG A 115 -12.34 0.74 -11.51
CA ARG A 115 -12.79 2.01 -12.10
C ARG A 115 -14.30 2.01 -12.40
N THR A 116 -14.83 0.93 -12.94
CA THR A 116 -16.28 0.80 -13.19
C THR A 116 -17.09 0.91 -11.90
N PHE A 117 -16.63 0.27 -10.84
CA PHE A 117 -17.27 0.39 -9.51
C PHE A 117 -17.18 1.83 -8.98
N LEU A 118 -15.99 2.40 -8.97
CA LEU A 118 -15.74 3.74 -8.40
C LEU A 118 -16.46 4.85 -9.15
N ALA A 119 -16.61 4.74 -10.47
CA ALA A 119 -17.30 5.74 -11.30
C ALA A 119 -18.77 5.94 -10.91
N SER A 120 -19.36 4.99 -10.16
CA SER A 120 -20.71 5.14 -9.60
C SER A 120 -20.77 6.07 -8.38
N TYR A 121 -19.62 6.45 -7.81
CA TYR A 121 -19.55 7.20 -6.56
C TYR A 121 -18.69 8.46 -6.65
N VAL A 122 -17.71 8.49 -7.54
CA VAL A 122 -16.77 9.61 -7.68
C VAL A 122 -16.42 9.85 -9.16
N ASP A 123 -16.12 11.09 -9.49
CA ASP A 123 -15.55 11.42 -10.79
C ASP A 123 -14.10 10.92 -10.85
N LEU A 124 -13.80 10.10 -11.83
CA LEU A 124 -12.47 9.55 -12.03
C LEU A 124 -11.70 10.36 -13.08
N PRO A 125 -10.39 10.58 -12.86
CA PRO A 125 -9.54 11.22 -13.84
C PRO A 125 -9.34 10.38 -15.09
#